data_9cb2a2bedbe232a038692526fab575e6
#
_entry.id   9cb2a2bedbe232a038692526fab575e6
#
_cell.length_a   1.000
_cell.length_b   1.000
_cell.length_c   1.000
_cell.angle_alpha   90.00
_cell.angle_beta   90.00
_cell.angle_gamma   90.00
#
_symmetry.space_group_name_H-M   'P 1'
#
loop_
_entity.id
_entity.type
_entity.pdbx_description
1 polymer ?
#
loop_
_entity_poly.entity_id
_entity_poly.type
_entity_poly.pdbx_seq_one_letter_code
_entity_poly.pdbx_strand_id
1 'polypeptide(L)'
;MVSYLTDLLQGTPSVIIGIITYIWVVVPMKGYSAIAGSVALFIMMLPLIIRSTEETLKILPASLKEAGLALGANKARVMLKVQLPAAFGGIFTGVLLAISRVIGETAPLMFTALGCSLIRFSIDKPISAVPLLIWEFFNDPNLQDLIWGASLFLLLFVLTLNLTAKYLAKKWNQ
;
A
#
# COMPACT_ATOMS: atom_id res chain seq x y z
N MET A 1 -15.52 -7.17 -13.88
CA MET A 1 -15.31 -8.18 -12.82
C MET A 1 -14.18 -7.80 -11.88
N VAL A 2 -13.02 -7.41 -12.37
CA VAL A 2 -11.90 -6.94 -11.51
C VAL A 2 -12.30 -5.71 -10.69
N SER A 3 -12.96 -4.71 -11.29
CA SER A 3 -13.39 -3.49 -10.57
C SER A 3 -14.34 -3.79 -9.39
N TYR A 4 -15.26 -4.75 -9.51
CA TYR A 4 -16.14 -5.13 -8.41
C TYR A 4 -15.37 -5.78 -7.24
N LEU A 5 -14.36 -6.60 -7.54
CA LEU A 5 -13.51 -7.20 -6.51
C LEU A 5 -12.66 -6.14 -5.80
N THR A 6 -12.14 -5.17 -6.53
CA THR A 6 -11.39 -4.06 -5.93
C THR A 6 -12.29 -3.16 -5.08
N ASP A 7 -13.51 -2.89 -5.50
CA ASP A 7 -14.47 -2.09 -4.74
C ASP A 7 -14.87 -2.81 -3.44
N LEU A 8 -15.09 -4.13 -3.48
CA LEU A 8 -15.36 -4.94 -2.27
C LEU A 8 -14.17 -4.93 -1.30
N LEU A 9 -12.95 -5.10 -1.80
CA LEU A 9 -11.75 -5.07 -0.96
C LEU A 9 -11.50 -3.69 -0.35
N GLN A 10 -11.80 -2.59 -1.07
CA GLN A 10 -11.69 -1.24 -0.52
C GLN A 10 -12.75 -0.95 0.54
N GLY A 11 -13.95 -1.51 0.40
CA GLY A 11 -15.02 -1.41 1.38
C GLY A 11 -14.82 -2.29 2.61
N THR A 12 -13.89 -3.25 2.57
CA THR A 12 -13.64 -4.16 3.68
C THR A 12 -12.85 -3.45 4.79
N PRO A 13 -13.30 -3.48 6.05
CA PRO A 13 -12.54 -2.95 7.17
C PRO A 13 -11.15 -3.61 7.27
N SER A 14 -10.10 -2.81 7.53
CA SER A 14 -8.72 -3.29 7.61
C SER A 14 -8.51 -4.37 8.69
N VAL A 15 -9.30 -4.34 9.75
CA VAL A 15 -9.33 -5.37 10.80
C VAL A 15 -9.66 -6.75 10.23
N ILE A 16 -10.63 -6.84 9.32
CA ILE A 16 -11.04 -8.10 8.69
C ILE A 16 -9.89 -8.67 7.85
N ILE A 17 -9.19 -7.82 7.10
CA ILE A 17 -8.00 -8.23 6.34
C ILE A 17 -6.92 -8.77 7.28
N GLY A 18 -6.73 -8.12 8.43
CA GLY A 18 -5.81 -8.59 9.47
C GLY A 18 -6.19 -9.98 10.00
N ILE A 19 -7.46 -10.21 10.31
CA ILE A 19 -7.97 -11.50 10.81
C ILE A 19 -7.83 -12.61 9.74
N ILE A 20 -8.17 -12.32 8.50
CA ILE A 20 -8.01 -13.28 7.39
C ILE A 20 -6.53 -13.66 7.23
N THR A 21 -5.65 -12.67 7.23
CA THR A 21 -4.20 -12.93 7.12
C THR A 21 -3.67 -13.66 8.34
N TYR A 22 -4.19 -13.42 9.52
CA TYR A 22 -3.87 -14.20 10.72
C TYR A 22 -4.16 -15.68 10.50
N ILE A 23 -5.37 -16.02 10.05
CA ILE A 23 -5.77 -17.41 9.80
C ILE A 23 -4.91 -18.05 8.69
N TRP A 24 -4.60 -17.32 7.63
CA TRP A 24 -3.91 -17.88 6.46
C TRP A 24 -2.40 -17.95 6.61
N VAL A 25 -1.80 -17.06 7.39
CA VAL A 25 -0.33 -16.93 7.47
C VAL A 25 0.18 -17.20 8.88
N VAL A 26 -0.36 -16.51 9.90
CA VAL A 26 0.16 -16.61 11.27
C VAL A 26 -0.10 -17.99 11.87
N VAL A 27 -1.32 -18.55 11.68
CA VAL A 27 -1.69 -19.86 12.20
C VAL A 27 -0.82 -20.98 11.60
N PRO A 28 -0.64 -21.08 10.27
CA PRO A 28 0.25 -22.07 9.68
C PRO A 28 1.73 -21.91 10.06
N MET A 29 2.19 -20.65 10.18
CA MET A 29 3.56 -20.34 10.61
C MET A 29 3.78 -20.54 12.11
N LYS A 30 2.71 -20.78 12.88
CA LYS A 30 2.73 -20.92 14.34
C LYS A 30 3.37 -19.71 15.06
N GLY A 31 3.27 -18.53 14.50
CA GLY A 31 3.84 -17.34 15.08
C GLY A 31 3.59 -16.05 14.29
N TYR A 32 3.57 -14.94 15.02
CA TYR A 32 3.52 -13.60 14.43
C TYR A 32 4.87 -13.28 13.77
N SER A 33 4.82 -12.55 12.65
CA SER A 33 6.02 -12.27 11.88
C SER A 33 5.90 -11.03 11.02
N ALA A 34 7.04 -10.46 10.63
CA ALA A 34 7.09 -9.40 9.62
C ALA A 34 6.51 -9.84 8.28
N ILE A 35 6.68 -11.12 7.92
CA ILE A 35 6.11 -11.71 6.70
C ILE A 35 4.59 -11.62 6.74
N ALA A 36 3.95 -12.06 7.84
CA ALA A 36 2.51 -12.00 7.97
C ALA A 36 1.99 -10.56 7.90
N GLY A 37 2.66 -9.61 8.57
CA GLY A 37 2.37 -8.19 8.46
C GLY A 37 2.47 -7.67 7.03
N SER A 38 3.54 -8.03 6.33
CA SER A 38 3.75 -7.63 4.93
C SER A 38 2.67 -8.17 3.99
N VAL A 39 2.21 -9.40 4.18
CA VAL A 39 1.11 -9.99 3.40
C VAL A 39 -0.20 -9.23 3.64
N ALA A 40 -0.52 -8.89 4.90
CA ALA A 40 -1.71 -8.12 5.22
C ALA A 40 -1.70 -6.74 4.55
N LEU A 41 -0.58 -6.02 4.66
CA LEU A 41 -0.40 -4.70 4.04
C LEU A 41 -0.43 -4.78 2.51
N PHE A 42 0.17 -5.83 1.92
CA PHE A 42 0.14 -6.07 0.48
C PHE A 42 -1.30 -6.25 -0.04
N ILE A 43 -2.11 -7.08 0.64
CA ILE A 43 -3.52 -7.27 0.28
C ILE A 43 -4.28 -5.93 0.28
N MET A 44 -4.00 -5.06 1.25
CA MET A 44 -4.62 -3.73 1.32
C MET A 44 -4.14 -2.77 0.24
N MET A 45 -2.90 -2.90 -0.22
CA MET A 45 -2.35 -2.06 -1.29
C MET A 45 -2.91 -2.41 -2.67
N LEU A 46 -3.21 -3.70 -2.92
CA LEU A 46 -3.64 -4.18 -4.24
C LEU A 46 -4.82 -3.39 -4.83
N PRO A 47 -5.95 -3.21 -4.13
CA PRO A 47 -7.08 -2.48 -4.70
C PRO A 47 -6.75 -1.01 -5.01
N LEU A 48 -5.91 -0.37 -4.19
CA LEU A 48 -5.48 1.01 -4.40
C LEU A 48 -4.65 1.15 -5.68
N ILE A 49 -3.68 0.24 -5.87
CA ILE A 49 -2.80 0.23 -7.04
C ILE A 49 -3.61 -0.08 -8.30
N ILE A 50 -4.50 -1.07 -8.27
CA ILE A 50 -5.36 -1.43 -9.41
C ILE A 50 -6.24 -0.25 -9.80
N ARG A 51 -6.89 0.40 -8.83
CA ARG A 51 -7.76 1.54 -9.08
C ARG A 51 -7.01 2.72 -9.68
N SER A 52 -5.88 3.09 -9.09
CA SER A 52 -5.03 4.17 -9.61
C SER A 52 -4.52 3.89 -11.02
N THR A 53 -4.13 2.63 -11.29
CA THR A 53 -3.71 2.19 -12.63
C THR A 53 -4.86 2.30 -13.65
N GLU A 54 -6.05 1.83 -13.28
CA GLU A 54 -7.24 1.91 -14.13
C GLU A 54 -7.61 3.36 -14.46
N GLU A 55 -7.60 4.23 -13.47
CA GLU A 55 -7.87 5.67 -13.64
C GLU A 55 -6.83 6.34 -14.54
N THR A 56 -5.55 6.05 -14.34
CA THR A 56 -4.48 6.57 -15.17
C THR A 56 -4.61 6.13 -16.63
N LEU A 57 -4.93 4.86 -16.87
CA LEU A 57 -5.15 4.34 -18.23
C LEU A 57 -6.37 4.96 -18.92
N LYS A 58 -7.41 5.31 -18.16
CA LYS A 58 -8.63 5.97 -18.70
C LYS A 58 -8.39 7.42 -19.12
N ILE A 59 -7.42 8.10 -18.52
CA ILE A 59 -7.07 9.49 -18.86
C ILE A 59 -6.29 9.56 -20.19
N LEU A 60 -5.65 8.47 -20.63
CA LEU A 60 -4.91 8.46 -21.89
C LEU A 60 -5.83 8.72 -23.09
N PRO A 61 -5.39 9.56 -24.08
CA PRO A 61 -6.16 9.82 -25.28
C PRO A 61 -6.45 8.55 -26.06
N ALA A 62 -7.68 8.37 -26.53
CA ALA A 62 -8.07 7.23 -27.34
C ALA A 62 -7.25 7.12 -28.65
N SER A 63 -6.82 8.26 -29.20
CA SER A 63 -5.98 8.35 -30.40
C SER A 63 -4.65 7.57 -30.27
N LEU A 64 -4.06 7.49 -29.09
CA LEU A 64 -2.86 6.68 -28.83
C LEU A 64 -3.10 5.19 -29.10
N LYS A 65 -4.25 4.69 -28.64
CA LYS A 65 -4.67 3.30 -28.85
C LYS A 65 -4.99 3.04 -30.31
N GLU A 66 -5.76 3.95 -30.94
CA GLU A 66 -6.19 3.85 -32.35
C GLU A 66 -4.98 3.90 -33.27
N ALA A 67 -4.03 4.80 -33.08
CA ALA A 67 -2.79 4.88 -33.84
C ALA A 67 -1.99 3.57 -33.79
N GLY A 68 -1.85 2.97 -32.61
CA GLY A 68 -1.17 1.69 -32.46
C GLY A 68 -1.88 0.54 -33.22
N LEU A 69 -3.22 0.52 -33.21
CA LEU A 69 -4.01 -0.47 -33.95
C LEU A 69 -3.93 -0.24 -35.47
N ALA A 70 -3.94 1.02 -35.92
CA ALA A 70 -3.81 1.39 -37.33
C ALA A 70 -2.49 0.94 -37.96
N LEU A 71 -1.41 0.87 -37.14
CA LEU A 71 -0.11 0.32 -37.53
C LEU A 71 -0.08 -1.22 -37.56
N GLY A 72 -1.22 -1.89 -37.41
CA GLY A 72 -1.33 -3.35 -37.46
C GLY A 72 -0.90 -4.08 -36.16
N ALA A 73 -0.63 -3.35 -35.06
CA ALA A 73 -0.30 -3.99 -33.78
C ALA A 73 -1.56 -4.60 -33.14
N ASN A 74 -1.43 -5.76 -32.53
CA ASN A 74 -2.52 -6.34 -31.75
C ASN A 74 -2.78 -5.57 -30.45
N LYS A 75 -3.99 -5.73 -29.88
CA LYS A 75 -4.42 -5.02 -28.66
C LYS A 75 -3.44 -5.19 -27.49
N ALA A 76 -2.89 -6.39 -27.28
CA ALA A 76 -1.94 -6.66 -26.21
C ALA A 76 -0.61 -5.90 -26.42
N ARG A 77 -0.11 -5.84 -27.65
CA ARG A 77 1.11 -5.09 -27.98
C ARG A 77 0.92 -3.59 -27.79
N VAL A 78 -0.23 -3.04 -28.19
CA VAL A 78 -0.57 -1.63 -27.96
C VAL A 78 -0.64 -1.33 -26.46
N MET A 79 -1.29 -2.19 -25.67
CA MET A 79 -1.36 -2.04 -24.22
C MET A 79 0.04 -2.02 -23.59
N LEU A 80 0.87 -3.03 -23.89
CA LEU A 80 2.16 -3.22 -23.23
C LEU A 80 3.24 -2.23 -23.70
N LYS A 81 3.25 -1.86 -25.00
CA LYS A 81 4.30 -1.05 -25.60
C LYS A 81 3.94 0.42 -25.80
N VAL A 82 2.67 0.78 -25.74
CA VAL A 82 2.21 2.16 -25.95
C VAL A 82 1.51 2.70 -24.71
N GLN A 83 0.43 2.06 -24.26
CA GLN A 83 -0.39 2.59 -23.18
C GLN A 83 0.29 2.49 -21.80
N LEU A 84 0.88 1.35 -21.45
CA LEU A 84 1.55 1.18 -20.16
C LEU A 84 2.77 2.11 -19.98
N PRO A 85 3.69 2.25 -20.95
CA PRO A 85 4.77 3.22 -20.84
C PRO A 85 4.26 4.67 -20.76
N ALA A 86 3.22 5.02 -21.53
CA ALA A 86 2.62 6.35 -21.45
C ALA A 86 1.93 6.63 -20.10
N ALA A 87 1.38 5.59 -19.45
CA ALA A 87 0.75 5.66 -18.14
C ALA A 87 1.73 5.55 -16.96
N PHE A 88 3.00 5.24 -17.21
CA PHE A 88 3.96 4.83 -16.16
C PHE A 88 4.09 5.85 -15.02
N GLY A 89 4.13 7.14 -15.34
CA GLY A 89 4.21 8.22 -14.34
C GLY A 89 3.02 8.21 -13.37
N GLY A 90 1.80 8.07 -13.90
CA GLY A 90 0.58 8.00 -13.10
C GLY A 90 0.50 6.72 -12.26
N ILE A 91 0.87 5.57 -12.85
CA ILE A 91 0.90 4.28 -12.14
C ILE A 91 1.90 4.33 -10.98
N PHE A 92 3.12 4.82 -11.23
CA PHE A 92 4.15 4.96 -10.19
C PHE A 92 3.70 5.86 -9.04
N THR A 93 3.04 6.96 -9.37
CA THR A 93 2.46 7.85 -8.37
C THR A 93 1.39 7.14 -7.53
N GLY A 94 0.52 6.37 -8.19
CA GLY A 94 -0.50 5.58 -7.50
C GLY A 94 0.10 4.56 -6.53
N VAL A 95 1.20 3.90 -6.92
CA VAL A 95 1.95 2.98 -6.05
C VAL A 95 2.51 3.72 -4.83
N LEU A 96 3.15 4.88 -5.02
CA LEU A 96 3.70 5.67 -3.91
C LEU A 96 2.62 6.15 -2.95
N LEU A 97 1.45 6.57 -3.46
CA LEU A 97 0.32 6.96 -2.63
C LEU A 97 -0.27 5.77 -1.86
N ALA A 98 -0.34 4.59 -2.48
CA ALA A 98 -0.77 3.37 -1.80
C ALA A 98 0.19 2.99 -0.65
N ILE A 99 1.50 3.08 -0.87
CA ILE A 99 2.52 2.87 0.16
C ILE A 99 2.34 3.87 1.31
N SER A 100 2.21 5.16 1.00
CA SER A 100 2.04 6.21 2.00
C SER A 100 0.83 5.98 2.90
N ARG A 101 -0.27 5.48 2.32
CA ARG A 101 -1.47 5.16 3.08
C ARG A 101 -1.27 3.98 4.02
N VAL A 102 -0.67 2.92 3.53
CA VAL A 102 -0.51 1.66 4.28
C VAL A 102 0.51 1.76 5.40
N ILE A 103 1.49 2.67 5.31
CA ILE A 103 2.46 2.95 6.38
C ILE A 103 1.78 3.37 7.70
N GLY A 104 0.63 4.03 7.62
CA GLY A 104 -0.15 4.46 8.80
C GLY A 104 -1.10 3.41 9.38
N GLU A 105 -1.21 2.22 8.78
CA GLU A 105 -2.18 1.21 9.21
C GLU A 105 -1.73 0.45 10.45
N THR A 106 -2.58 0.43 11.47
CA THR A 106 -2.33 -0.25 12.74
C THR A 106 -3.07 -1.58 12.84
N ALA A 107 -4.37 -1.58 12.49
CA ALA A 107 -5.27 -2.70 12.76
C ALA A 107 -4.82 -4.04 12.16
N PRO A 108 -4.43 -4.16 10.89
CA PRO A 108 -3.99 -5.45 10.35
C PRO A 108 -2.68 -5.92 10.97
N LEU A 109 -1.80 -4.99 11.36
CA LEU A 109 -0.51 -5.33 11.96
C LEU A 109 -0.65 -5.86 13.40
N MET A 110 -1.66 -5.42 14.14
CA MET A 110 -1.96 -5.95 15.48
C MET A 110 -2.24 -7.46 15.45
N PHE A 111 -2.87 -7.96 14.37
CA PHE A 111 -3.20 -9.37 14.22
C PHE A 111 -2.10 -10.20 13.54
N THR A 112 -1.09 -9.57 12.94
CA THR A 112 -0.13 -10.28 12.08
C THR A 112 1.32 -10.09 12.50
N ALA A 113 1.73 -8.90 12.91
CA ALA A 113 3.08 -8.58 13.33
C ALA A 113 3.23 -8.52 14.87
N LEU A 114 2.17 -8.25 15.60
CA LEU A 114 2.01 -8.18 17.05
C LEU A 114 2.83 -7.10 17.77
N GLY A 115 3.85 -6.54 17.16
CA GLY A 115 4.78 -5.64 17.84
C GLY A 115 5.87 -6.36 18.66
N CYS A 116 6.96 -5.67 18.89
CA CYS A 116 8.08 -6.15 19.71
C CYS A 116 8.89 -4.94 20.20
N SER A 117 9.17 -4.86 21.51
CA SER A 117 9.98 -3.78 22.12
C SER A 117 11.48 -3.87 21.76
N LEU A 118 11.91 -4.98 21.15
CA LEU A 118 13.29 -5.19 20.76
C LEU A 118 13.49 -4.95 19.26
N ILE A 119 14.57 -4.26 18.91
CA ILE A 119 15.00 -4.12 17.51
C ILE A 119 15.53 -5.47 17.03
N ARG A 120 14.81 -6.09 16.10
CA ARG A 120 15.18 -7.37 15.48
C ARG A 120 15.18 -7.24 13.97
N PHE A 121 16.16 -7.88 13.33
CA PHE A 121 16.27 -7.92 11.86
C PHE A 121 15.78 -9.25 11.26
N SER A 122 15.01 -10.02 12.02
CA SER A 122 14.51 -11.34 11.62
C SER A 122 13.09 -11.19 11.07
N ILE A 123 12.87 -11.55 9.80
CA ILE A 123 11.59 -11.39 9.10
C ILE A 123 10.53 -12.43 9.50
N ASP A 124 10.95 -13.52 10.10
CA ASP A 124 10.12 -14.62 10.60
C ASP A 124 9.64 -14.43 12.04
N LYS A 125 9.98 -13.30 12.66
CA LYS A 125 9.65 -12.99 14.06
C LYS A 125 8.79 -11.73 14.16
N PRO A 126 8.11 -11.51 15.30
CA PRO A 126 7.37 -10.28 15.56
C PRO A 126 8.25 -9.05 15.36
N ILE A 127 7.69 -8.03 14.73
CA ILE A 127 8.33 -6.74 14.46
C ILE A 127 7.37 -5.62 14.78
N SER A 128 7.89 -4.51 15.32
CA SER A 128 7.11 -3.30 15.53
C SER A 128 7.16 -2.39 14.32
N ALA A 129 6.03 -1.73 14.08
CA ALA A 129 5.90 -0.59 13.18
C ALA A 129 5.49 0.65 14.00
N VAL A 130 5.77 1.84 13.49
CA VAL A 130 5.47 3.09 14.23
C VAL A 130 3.99 3.16 14.68
N PRO A 131 2.98 2.80 13.85
CA PRO A 131 1.59 2.76 14.30
C PRO A 131 1.33 1.78 15.46
N LEU A 132 2.03 0.63 15.49
CA LEU A 132 1.92 -0.32 16.61
C LEU A 132 2.56 0.24 17.89
N LEU A 133 3.70 0.95 17.78
CA LEU A 133 4.33 1.61 18.92
C LEU A 133 3.44 2.69 19.50
N ILE A 134 2.76 3.49 18.68
CA ILE A 134 1.79 4.48 19.16
C ILE A 134 0.67 3.81 19.96
N TRP A 135 0.17 2.67 19.49
CA TRP A 135 -0.83 1.87 20.20
C TRP A 135 -0.29 1.31 21.52
N GLU A 136 0.94 0.81 21.54
CA GLU A 136 1.61 0.29 22.74
C GLU A 136 1.79 1.40 23.76
N PHE A 137 2.29 2.58 23.37
CA PHE A 137 2.47 3.74 24.25
C PHE A 137 1.14 4.25 24.81
N PHE A 138 0.06 4.18 24.04
CA PHE A 138 -1.28 4.58 24.49
C PHE A 138 -1.77 3.71 25.66
N ASN A 139 -1.41 2.43 25.66
CA ASN A 139 -1.82 1.48 26.70
C ASN A 139 -0.90 1.48 27.94
N ASP A 140 0.25 2.16 27.90
CA ASP A 140 1.16 2.30 29.04
C ASP A 140 1.16 3.75 29.59
N PRO A 141 0.65 3.97 30.82
CA PRO A 141 0.62 5.32 31.42
C PRO A 141 1.97 6.01 31.51
N ASN A 142 3.08 5.25 31.58
CA ASN A 142 4.42 5.81 31.70
C ASN A 142 5.01 6.28 30.36
N LEU A 143 4.40 5.89 29.23
CA LEU A 143 4.89 6.17 27.88
C LEU A 143 4.01 7.18 27.11
N GLN A 144 3.01 7.76 27.78
CA GLN A 144 2.06 8.68 27.13
C GLN A 144 2.74 9.90 26.49
N ASP A 145 3.81 10.41 27.09
CA ASP A 145 4.56 11.55 26.53
C ASP A 145 5.20 11.22 25.17
N LEU A 146 5.51 9.94 24.91
CA LEU A 146 6.09 9.50 23.65
C LEU A 146 5.06 9.40 22.51
N ILE A 147 3.76 9.33 22.84
CA ILE A 147 2.67 9.24 21.84
C ILE A 147 2.72 10.44 20.88
N TRP A 148 2.85 11.65 21.45
CA TRP A 148 2.87 12.86 20.65
C TRP A 148 4.06 12.92 19.71
N GLY A 149 5.24 12.52 20.20
CA GLY A 149 6.47 12.46 19.40
C GLY A 149 6.36 11.43 18.26
N ALA A 150 5.92 10.21 18.57
CA ALA A 150 5.74 9.14 17.58
C ALA A 150 4.67 9.49 16.54
N SER A 151 3.56 10.08 16.98
CA SER A 151 2.47 10.50 16.09
C SER A 151 2.91 11.65 15.17
N LEU A 152 3.62 12.64 15.69
CA LEU A 152 4.17 13.74 14.88
C LEU A 152 5.19 13.22 13.87
N PHE A 153 6.08 12.32 14.29
CA PHE A 153 7.04 11.68 13.39
C PHE A 153 6.33 10.96 12.25
N LEU A 154 5.34 10.13 12.55
CA LEU A 154 4.56 9.39 11.54
C LEU A 154 3.86 10.34 10.57
N LEU A 155 3.22 11.40 11.10
CA LEU A 155 2.53 12.40 10.30
C LEU A 155 3.48 13.11 9.33
N LEU A 156 4.62 13.59 9.83
CA LEU A 156 5.62 14.28 9.00
C LEU A 156 6.23 13.32 7.96
N PHE A 157 6.48 12.08 8.34
CA PHE A 157 7.01 11.06 7.42
C PHE A 157 6.03 10.77 6.28
N VAL A 158 4.77 10.52 6.58
CA VAL A 158 3.72 10.29 5.56
C VAL A 158 3.49 11.53 4.71
N LEU A 159 3.50 12.72 5.31
CA LEU A 159 3.38 13.99 4.58
C LEU A 159 4.52 14.17 3.57
N THR A 160 5.76 13.95 3.99
CA THR A 160 6.93 14.06 3.10
C THR A 160 6.86 13.05 1.96
N LEU A 161 6.46 11.81 2.22
CA LEU A 161 6.23 10.80 1.17
C LEU A 161 5.16 11.24 0.17
N ASN A 162 4.03 11.75 0.64
CA ASN A 162 2.96 12.23 -0.22
C ASN A 162 3.38 13.44 -1.08
N LEU A 163 4.11 14.39 -0.50
CA LEU A 163 4.62 15.54 -1.23
C LEU A 163 5.65 15.14 -2.29
N THR A 164 6.57 14.24 -1.95
CA THR A 164 7.57 13.72 -2.90
C THR A 164 6.91 12.93 -4.03
N ALA A 165 5.91 12.09 -3.73
CA ALA A 165 5.14 11.35 -4.73
C ALA A 165 4.47 12.31 -5.72
N LYS A 166 3.79 13.35 -5.23
CA LYS A 166 3.15 14.37 -6.08
C LYS A 166 4.15 15.19 -6.89
N TYR A 167 5.30 15.53 -6.32
CA TYR A 167 6.35 16.25 -7.02
C TYR A 167 6.92 15.42 -8.19
N LEU A 168 7.21 14.14 -7.95
CA LEU A 168 7.69 13.22 -8.98
C LEU A 168 6.64 13.02 -10.09
N ALA A 169 5.36 12.87 -9.70
CA ALA A 169 4.27 12.80 -10.66
C ALA A 169 4.22 13.99 -11.60
N LYS A 170 4.33 15.20 -11.05
CA LYS A 170 4.30 16.43 -11.85
C LYS A 170 5.49 16.51 -12.82
N LYS A 171 6.67 16.09 -12.39
CA LYS A 171 7.88 16.09 -13.23
C LYS A 171 7.82 15.09 -14.40
N TRP A 172 7.11 13.97 -14.22
CA TRP A 172 7.02 12.94 -15.27
C TRP A 172 5.87 13.16 -16.25
N ASN A 173 4.92 14.04 -15.91
CA ASN A 173 3.81 14.42 -16.80
C ASN A 173 4.13 15.70 -17.63
N GLN A 174 5.32 16.27 -17.51
CA GLN A 174 5.88 17.32 -18.37
C GLN A 174 6.79 16.72 -19.44
#